data_cc2a3dd87db3171deb7c374528936c55
#
_entry.id   cc2a3dd87db3171deb7c374528936c55
#
_cell.length_a   1.000
_cell.length_b   1.000
_cell.length_c   1.000
_cell.angle_alpha   90.00
_cell.angle_beta   90.00
_cell.angle_gamma   90.00
#
_symmetry.space_group_name_H-M   'P 1'
#
loop_
_entity.id
_entity.type
_entity.pdbx_description
1 polymer ?
#
loop_
_entity_poly.entity_id
_entity_poly.type
_entity_poly.pdbx_seq_one_letter_code
_entity_poly.pdbx_strand_id
1 'polypeptide(L)'
;CNVDEQSIDNGNKYTQAFINKYGETNTIIISADIENQINQLDKEEKFNYMKMINIKETGLGTVISKGYEILQLNTFFTSAQKESRAWTIPKNCTALKAAGIIHSDFEKGFIRSETISYKDFVENQGWINSKTNGKMRLEGKDYIVKDGDVLNFRFNT
;
A
#
# COMPACT_ATOMS: atom_id res chain seq x y z
N CYS A 1 -10.12 3.98 18.22
CA CYS A 1 -10.73 3.51 19.45
C CYS A 1 -10.18 2.13 19.78
N ASN A 2 -9.51 1.98 20.93
CA ASN A 2 -9.12 0.67 21.44
C ASN A 2 -10.27 0.10 22.28
N VAL A 3 -10.66 -1.15 21.99
CA VAL A 3 -11.76 -1.83 22.66
C VAL A 3 -11.34 -3.23 23.12
N ASP A 4 -12.15 -3.85 23.98
CA ASP A 4 -12.04 -5.26 24.31
C ASP A 4 -12.43 -6.17 23.14
N GLU A 5 -12.11 -7.47 23.23
CA GLU A 5 -12.39 -8.46 22.17
C GLU A 5 -13.87 -8.56 21.81
N GLN A 6 -14.77 -8.41 22.79
CA GLN A 6 -16.20 -8.54 22.56
C GLN A 6 -16.80 -7.36 21.78
N SER A 7 -16.11 -6.21 21.83
CA SER A 7 -16.55 -4.96 21.20
C SER A 7 -15.92 -4.70 19.83
N ILE A 8 -15.11 -5.64 19.29
CA ILE A 8 -14.38 -5.40 18.04
C ILE A 8 -15.31 -5.27 16.83
N ASP A 9 -16.37 -6.09 16.75
CA ASP A 9 -17.28 -6.11 15.60
C ASP A 9 -18.30 -4.98 15.64
N ASN A 10 -18.89 -4.72 16.81
CA ASN A 10 -20.04 -3.82 16.95
C ASN A 10 -19.73 -2.54 17.72
N GLY A 11 -18.51 -2.44 18.24
CA GLY A 11 -18.14 -1.35 19.14
C GLY A 11 -18.89 -1.42 20.49
N ASN A 12 -18.85 -0.31 21.21
CA ASN A 12 -19.54 -0.13 22.49
C ASN A 12 -20.08 1.32 22.61
N LYS A 13 -20.69 1.66 23.73
CA LYS A 13 -21.26 3.01 23.94
C LYS A 13 -20.24 4.15 23.76
N TYR A 14 -18.96 3.90 24.03
CA TYR A 14 -17.93 4.92 23.90
C TYR A 14 -17.50 5.09 22.45
N THR A 15 -17.36 3.98 21.70
CA THR A 15 -17.08 4.03 20.26
C THR A 15 -18.22 4.71 19.52
N GLN A 16 -19.48 4.42 19.89
CA GLN A 16 -20.64 5.07 19.29
C GLN A 16 -20.67 6.58 19.56
N ALA A 17 -20.36 7.01 20.79
CA ALA A 17 -20.24 8.42 21.13
C ALA A 17 -19.12 9.12 20.34
N PHE A 18 -18.02 8.42 20.09
CA PHE A 18 -16.90 8.92 19.29
C PHE A 18 -17.27 9.02 17.81
N ILE A 19 -17.91 8.00 17.26
CA ILE A 19 -18.41 7.98 15.87
C ILE A 19 -19.42 9.13 15.65
N ASN A 20 -20.34 9.34 16.58
CA ASN A 20 -21.33 10.42 16.48
C ASN A 20 -20.68 11.81 16.46
N LYS A 21 -19.51 11.96 17.12
CA LYS A 21 -18.80 13.25 17.18
C LYS A 21 -17.87 13.47 15.98
N TYR A 22 -17.18 12.45 15.51
CA TYR A 22 -16.09 12.58 14.54
C TYR A 22 -16.40 11.94 13.19
N GLY A 23 -17.47 11.16 13.08
CA GLY A 23 -17.89 10.42 11.90
C GLY A 23 -17.27 9.02 11.83
N GLU A 24 -18.01 8.10 11.22
CA GLU A 24 -17.59 6.71 11.04
C GLU A 24 -16.33 6.59 10.18
N THR A 25 -16.25 7.37 9.12
CA THR A 25 -15.09 7.38 8.21
C THR A 25 -13.78 7.80 8.85
N ASN A 26 -13.85 8.55 9.96
CA ASN A 26 -12.69 9.03 10.71
C ASN A 26 -12.41 8.21 11.97
N THR A 27 -13.13 7.11 12.15
CA THR A 27 -13.01 6.26 13.35
C THR A 27 -12.56 4.87 12.93
N ILE A 28 -11.53 4.37 13.60
CA ILE A 28 -11.09 2.98 13.50
C ILE A 28 -11.30 2.33 14.87
N ILE A 29 -11.90 1.15 14.88
CA ILE A 29 -12.02 0.32 16.08
C ILE A 29 -10.97 -0.77 15.99
N ILE A 30 -10.15 -0.90 17.01
CA ILE A 30 -9.10 -1.92 17.14
C ILE A 30 -9.14 -2.55 18.54
N SER A 31 -8.62 -3.75 18.66
CA SER A 31 -8.32 -4.35 19.96
C SER A 31 -6.83 -4.65 20.06
N ALA A 32 -6.15 -3.97 20.99
CA ALA A 32 -4.74 -4.18 21.23
C ALA A 32 -4.45 -5.61 21.73
N ASP A 33 -5.39 -6.22 22.45
CA ASP A 33 -5.27 -7.60 22.92
C ASP A 33 -5.30 -8.59 21.76
N ILE A 34 -6.25 -8.43 20.82
CA ILE A 34 -6.31 -9.22 19.58
C ILE A 34 -5.04 -9.03 18.76
N GLU A 35 -4.58 -7.79 18.56
CA GLU A 35 -3.33 -7.51 17.84
C GLU A 35 -2.13 -8.21 18.49
N ASN A 36 -2.04 -8.20 19.80
CA ASN A 36 -0.97 -8.89 20.52
C ASN A 36 -1.04 -10.41 20.32
N GLN A 37 -2.22 -11.01 20.39
CA GLN A 37 -2.42 -12.43 20.11
C GLN A 37 -2.01 -12.78 18.67
N ILE A 38 -2.49 -12.02 17.69
CA ILE A 38 -2.17 -12.21 16.26
C ILE A 38 -0.66 -12.14 16.00
N ASN A 39 0.06 -11.25 16.70
CA ASN A 39 1.50 -11.08 16.49
C ASN A 39 2.35 -12.23 17.07
N GLN A 40 1.79 -13.06 17.94
CA GLN A 40 2.46 -14.24 18.51
C GLN A 40 2.27 -15.50 17.64
N LEU A 41 1.35 -15.47 16.68
CA LEU A 41 1.02 -16.59 15.81
C LEU A 41 1.93 -16.64 14.57
N ASP A 42 2.17 -17.84 14.06
CA ASP A 42 2.78 -18.02 12.76
C ASP A 42 1.82 -17.60 11.62
N LYS A 43 2.29 -17.65 10.37
CA LYS A 43 1.51 -17.17 9.23
C LYS A 43 0.21 -17.94 9.00
N GLU A 44 0.23 -19.27 9.20
CA GLU A 44 -0.92 -20.14 8.98
C GLU A 44 -1.93 -19.99 10.11
N GLU A 45 -1.46 -20.02 11.34
CA GLU A 45 -2.24 -19.79 12.55
C GLU A 45 -2.90 -18.40 12.52
N LYS A 46 -2.15 -17.36 12.16
CA LYS A 46 -2.64 -15.99 11.99
C LYS A 46 -3.80 -15.93 11.00
N PHE A 47 -3.65 -16.54 9.84
CA PHE A 47 -4.71 -16.57 8.83
C PHE A 47 -5.98 -17.26 9.35
N ASN A 48 -5.83 -18.41 9.99
CA ASN A 48 -6.94 -19.18 10.54
C ASN A 48 -7.63 -18.43 11.69
N TYR A 49 -6.86 -17.83 12.59
CA TYR A 49 -7.38 -17.03 13.70
C TYR A 49 -8.17 -15.81 13.21
N MET A 50 -7.61 -15.02 12.31
CA MET A 50 -8.29 -13.87 11.72
C MET A 50 -9.59 -14.26 11.03
N LYS A 51 -9.60 -15.39 10.33
CA LYS A 51 -10.82 -15.93 9.69
C LYS A 51 -11.87 -16.36 10.73
N MET A 52 -11.45 -16.99 11.82
CA MET A 52 -12.34 -17.41 12.91
C MET A 52 -13.05 -16.23 13.57
N ILE A 53 -12.34 -15.12 13.79
CA ILE A 53 -12.87 -13.90 14.38
C ILE A 53 -13.40 -12.89 13.33
N ASN A 54 -13.55 -13.33 12.07
CA ASN A 54 -14.08 -12.55 10.94
C ASN A 54 -13.37 -11.22 10.67
N ILE A 55 -12.08 -11.10 11.00
CA ILE A 55 -11.25 -9.93 10.72
C ILE A 55 -10.50 -10.14 9.40
N LYS A 56 -10.68 -9.22 8.44
CA LYS A 56 -10.04 -9.27 7.10
C LYS A 56 -8.62 -8.72 7.10
N GLU A 57 -8.36 -7.74 7.94
CA GLU A 57 -7.08 -7.03 8.04
C GLU A 57 -6.76 -6.76 9.52
N THR A 58 -5.49 -6.76 9.88
CA THR A 58 -5.08 -6.41 11.24
C THR A 58 -5.40 -4.95 11.54
N GLY A 59 -5.62 -4.61 12.80
CA GLY A 59 -5.84 -3.22 13.22
C GLY A 59 -4.67 -2.32 12.86
N LEU A 60 -3.43 -2.84 12.93
CA LEU A 60 -2.24 -2.12 12.46
C LEU A 60 -2.32 -1.84 10.95
N GLY A 61 -2.70 -2.82 10.14
CA GLY A 61 -2.91 -2.64 8.69
C GLY A 61 -3.96 -1.57 8.41
N THR A 62 -5.10 -1.65 9.08
CA THR A 62 -6.18 -0.66 8.96
C THR A 62 -5.73 0.76 9.32
N VAL A 63 -4.95 0.92 10.41
CA VAL A 63 -4.41 2.24 10.81
C VAL A 63 -3.43 2.78 9.77
N ILE A 64 -2.54 1.94 9.23
CA ILE A 64 -1.61 2.33 8.17
C ILE A 64 -2.36 2.75 6.92
N SER A 65 -3.31 1.93 6.44
CA SER A 65 -4.12 2.21 5.25
C SER A 65 -4.88 3.53 5.40
N LYS A 66 -5.47 3.76 6.57
CA LYS A 66 -6.16 5.02 6.87
C LYS A 66 -5.22 6.22 6.97
N GLY A 67 -4.04 6.03 7.53
CA GLY A 67 -2.99 7.05 7.55
C GLY A 67 -2.58 7.48 6.14
N TYR A 68 -2.37 6.53 5.24
CA TYR A 68 -2.08 6.79 3.82
C TYR A 68 -3.22 7.53 3.13
N GLU A 69 -4.47 7.15 3.41
CA GLU A 69 -5.65 7.83 2.85
C GLU A 69 -5.73 9.30 3.29
N ILE A 70 -5.61 9.57 4.60
CA ILE A 70 -5.69 10.93 5.17
C ILE A 70 -4.54 11.81 4.68
N LEU A 71 -3.32 11.27 4.61
CA LEU A 71 -2.14 11.97 4.13
C LEU A 71 -2.09 12.08 2.60
N GLN A 72 -3.07 11.53 1.90
CA GLN A 72 -3.12 11.51 0.45
C GLN A 72 -1.85 10.93 -0.18
N LEU A 73 -1.43 9.76 0.31
CA LEU A 73 -0.24 9.05 -0.16
C LEU A 73 -0.59 7.86 -1.04
N ASN A 74 0.31 7.52 -1.94
CA ASN A 74 0.36 6.31 -2.73
C ASN A 74 1.73 5.65 -2.58
N THR A 75 1.83 4.38 -2.94
CA THR A 75 3.09 3.65 -3.00
C THR A 75 3.35 3.17 -4.42
N PHE A 76 4.57 3.33 -4.90
CA PHE A 76 5.04 2.60 -6.08
C PHE A 76 6.25 1.73 -5.72
N PHE A 77 6.56 0.77 -6.57
CA PHE A 77 7.65 -0.16 -6.37
C PHE A 77 8.72 0.00 -7.44
N THR A 78 9.96 -0.22 -7.07
CA THR A 78 11.05 -0.53 -8.00
C THR A 78 11.50 -1.96 -7.74
N SER A 79 11.78 -2.72 -8.79
CA SER A 79 12.25 -4.10 -8.68
C SER A 79 13.38 -4.34 -9.67
N ALA A 80 14.54 -4.69 -9.12
CA ALA A 80 15.74 -5.07 -9.85
C ALA A 80 16.21 -6.46 -9.38
N GLN A 81 17.23 -7.02 -10.03
CA GLN A 81 17.75 -8.36 -9.69
C GLN A 81 18.21 -8.51 -8.24
N LYS A 82 18.73 -7.44 -7.64
CA LYS A 82 19.30 -7.46 -6.29
C LYS A 82 18.39 -6.88 -5.22
N GLU A 83 17.46 -6.02 -5.58
CA GLU A 83 16.66 -5.27 -4.63
C GLU A 83 15.28 -4.95 -5.20
N SER A 84 14.26 -5.08 -4.35
CA SER A 84 12.93 -4.53 -4.57
C SER A 84 12.63 -3.54 -3.45
N ARG A 85 12.10 -2.36 -3.80
CA ARG A 85 11.86 -1.28 -2.84
C ARG A 85 10.50 -0.65 -3.05
N ALA A 86 9.83 -0.30 -1.94
CA ALA A 86 8.62 0.51 -1.92
C ALA A 86 8.99 1.99 -1.70
N TRP A 87 8.33 2.88 -2.42
CA TRP A 87 8.51 4.32 -2.37
C TRP A 87 7.19 5.01 -2.13
N THR A 88 7.12 5.84 -1.12
CA THR A 88 5.92 6.61 -0.80
C THR A 88 5.93 7.93 -1.56
N ILE A 89 4.80 8.25 -2.20
CA ILE A 89 4.60 9.47 -2.98
C ILE A 89 3.26 10.13 -2.63
N PRO A 90 3.11 11.45 -2.80
CA PRO A 90 1.78 12.08 -2.77
C PRO A 90 0.88 11.53 -3.88
N LYS A 91 -0.42 11.46 -3.65
CA LYS A 91 -1.39 11.24 -4.73
C LYS A 91 -1.21 12.28 -5.82
N ASN A 92 -1.49 11.89 -7.06
CA ASN A 92 -1.28 12.72 -8.25
C ASN A 92 0.19 13.06 -8.56
N CYS A 93 1.15 12.34 -7.98
CA CYS A 93 2.57 12.48 -8.30
C CYS A 93 2.83 12.02 -9.74
N THR A 94 3.56 12.84 -10.52
CA THR A 94 3.95 12.47 -11.88
C THR A 94 5.16 11.51 -11.89
N ALA A 95 5.32 10.74 -12.97
CA ALA A 95 6.47 9.85 -13.13
C ALA A 95 7.82 10.58 -13.02
N LEU A 96 7.90 11.81 -13.53
CA LEU A 96 9.09 12.66 -13.39
C LEU A 96 9.43 12.92 -11.93
N LYS A 97 8.44 13.35 -11.13
CA LYS A 97 8.64 13.62 -9.70
C LYS A 97 8.92 12.36 -8.90
N ALA A 98 8.24 11.24 -9.25
CA ALA A 98 8.51 9.94 -8.63
C ALA A 98 9.96 9.48 -8.88
N ALA A 99 10.49 9.71 -10.09
CA ALA A 99 11.91 9.46 -10.39
C ALA A 99 12.84 10.32 -9.50
N GLY A 100 12.50 11.59 -9.28
CA GLY A 100 13.23 12.51 -8.41
C GLY A 100 13.26 12.09 -6.94
N ILE A 101 12.23 11.41 -6.46
CA ILE A 101 12.21 10.88 -5.08
C ILE A 101 13.25 9.77 -4.90
N ILE A 102 13.57 9.01 -5.95
CA ILE A 102 14.63 8.01 -5.91
C ILE A 102 16.00 8.71 -5.94
N HIS A 103 16.22 9.56 -6.93
CA HIS A 103 17.46 10.33 -7.07
C HIS A 103 17.27 11.54 -8.00
N SER A 104 17.91 12.66 -7.68
CA SER A 104 17.83 13.89 -8.48
C SER A 104 18.28 13.74 -9.93
N ASP A 105 19.23 12.83 -10.18
CA ASP A 105 19.71 12.58 -11.56
C ASP A 105 18.67 11.84 -12.40
N PHE A 106 17.82 11.02 -11.78
CA PHE A 106 16.70 10.36 -12.47
C PHE A 106 15.67 11.38 -12.95
N GLU A 107 15.43 12.43 -12.15
CA GLU A 107 14.54 13.53 -12.54
C GLU A 107 15.14 14.35 -13.69
N LYS A 108 16.43 14.76 -13.57
CA LYS A 108 17.11 15.58 -14.55
C LYS A 108 17.25 14.89 -15.91
N GLY A 109 17.61 13.61 -15.89
CA GLY A 109 17.85 12.84 -17.09
C GLY A 109 16.64 12.03 -17.59
N PHE A 110 15.43 12.23 -17.03
CA PHE A 110 14.26 11.42 -17.29
C PHE A 110 13.93 11.30 -18.77
N ILE A 111 13.78 10.06 -19.25
CA ILE A 111 13.36 9.75 -20.62
C ILE A 111 11.94 9.21 -20.62
N ARG A 112 11.70 8.15 -19.86
CA ARG A 112 10.42 7.46 -19.72
C ARG A 112 10.40 6.51 -18.53
N SER A 113 9.21 6.08 -18.14
CA SER A 113 9.00 4.99 -17.19
C SER A 113 8.47 3.74 -17.89
N GLU A 114 9.09 2.60 -17.68
CA GLU A 114 8.51 1.30 -17.95
C GLU A 114 7.64 0.95 -16.73
N THR A 115 6.35 0.77 -16.95
CA THR A 115 5.34 0.68 -15.88
C THR A 115 4.52 -0.58 -16.01
N ILE A 116 4.37 -1.33 -14.93
CA ILE A 116 3.53 -2.52 -14.83
C ILE A 116 2.71 -2.40 -13.54
N SER A 117 1.43 -2.80 -13.54
CA SER A 117 0.67 -2.88 -12.28
C SER A 117 1.25 -3.98 -11.38
N TYR A 118 1.19 -3.80 -10.06
CA TYR A 118 1.64 -4.84 -9.11
C TYR A 118 1.01 -6.19 -9.39
N LYS A 119 -0.30 -6.20 -9.66
CA LYS A 119 -1.04 -7.42 -9.99
C LYS A 119 -0.44 -8.13 -11.22
N ASP A 120 -0.31 -7.42 -12.33
CA ASP A 120 0.26 -7.99 -13.56
C ASP A 120 1.71 -8.43 -13.36
N PHE A 121 2.49 -7.68 -12.56
CA PHE A 121 3.89 -8.01 -12.27
C PHE A 121 4.02 -9.33 -11.53
N VAL A 122 3.20 -9.57 -10.50
CA VAL A 122 3.20 -10.79 -9.71
C VAL A 122 2.65 -11.97 -10.51
N GLU A 123 1.53 -11.80 -11.19
CA GLU A 123 0.90 -12.85 -12.01
C GLU A 123 1.84 -13.33 -13.14
N ASN A 124 2.62 -12.43 -13.71
CA ASN A 124 3.59 -12.76 -14.77
C ASN A 124 5.01 -13.07 -14.22
N GLN A 125 5.21 -13.11 -12.92
CA GLN A 125 6.49 -13.43 -12.29
C GLN A 125 7.65 -12.50 -12.71
N GLY A 126 7.36 -11.21 -12.89
CA GLY A 126 8.38 -10.19 -13.13
C GLY A 126 8.38 -9.53 -14.50
N TRP A 127 9.45 -8.78 -14.79
CA TRP A 127 9.57 -7.88 -15.93
C TRP A 127 9.49 -8.57 -17.29
N ILE A 128 10.22 -9.67 -17.47
CA ILE A 128 10.38 -10.33 -18.77
C ILE A 128 9.02 -10.85 -19.26
N ASN A 129 8.34 -11.63 -18.46
CA ASN A 129 7.05 -12.21 -18.83
C ASN A 129 5.96 -11.14 -18.96
N SER A 130 5.94 -10.15 -18.06
CA SER A 130 5.01 -9.03 -18.19
C SER A 130 5.18 -8.27 -19.51
N LYS A 131 6.41 -8.07 -19.96
CA LYS A 131 6.71 -7.45 -21.25
C LYS A 131 6.24 -8.33 -22.41
N THR A 132 6.57 -9.62 -22.40
CA THR A 132 6.16 -10.58 -23.42
C THR A 132 4.64 -10.68 -23.55
N ASN A 133 3.93 -10.62 -22.43
CA ASN A 133 2.47 -10.68 -22.36
C ASN A 133 1.79 -9.31 -22.56
N GLY A 134 2.53 -8.28 -23.02
CA GLY A 134 1.98 -6.98 -23.35
C GLY A 134 1.44 -6.17 -22.16
N LYS A 135 1.87 -6.49 -20.93
CA LYS A 135 1.44 -5.82 -19.69
C LYS A 135 2.29 -4.60 -19.33
N MET A 136 3.47 -4.49 -19.91
CA MET A 136 4.36 -3.35 -19.70
C MET A 136 3.94 -2.17 -20.57
N ARG A 137 3.71 -1.03 -19.94
CA ARG A 137 3.44 0.25 -20.59
C ARG A 137 4.68 1.13 -20.58
N LEU A 138 4.79 1.99 -21.57
CA LEU A 138 5.82 3.05 -21.63
C LEU A 138 5.13 4.38 -21.34
N GLU A 139 5.49 5.01 -20.25
CA GLU A 139 4.84 6.23 -19.76
C GLU A 139 5.82 7.42 -19.80
N GLY A 140 5.29 8.57 -20.17
CA GLY A 140 6.02 9.83 -20.20
C GLY A 140 6.11 10.54 -18.87
N LYS A 141 6.77 11.70 -18.84
CA LYS A 141 7.02 12.51 -17.64
C LYS A 141 5.73 12.92 -16.89
N ASP A 142 4.64 13.13 -17.60
CA ASP A 142 3.37 13.64 -17.06
C ASP A 142 2.41 12.51 -16.62
N TYR A 143 2.82 11.25 -16.75
CA TYR A 143 2.03 10.10 -16.27
C TYR A 143 1.83 10.22 -14.76
N ILE A 144 0.58 10.14 -14.32
CA ILE A 144 0.24 10.10 -12.89
C ILE A 144 0.42 8.68 -12.37
N VAL A 145 1.40 8.50 -11.50
CA VAL A 145 1.71 7.19 -10.89
C VAL A 145 0.54 6.71 -10.04
N LYS A 146 0.11 5.49 -10.34
CA LYS A 146 -0.97 4.83 -9.59
C LYS A 146 -0.41 4.06 -8.41
N ASP A 147 -1.23 3.90 -7.38
CA ASP A 147 -0.89 3.05 -6.25
C ASP A 147 -0.63 1.62 -6.70
N GLY A 148 0.49 1.04 -6.26
CA GLY A 148 0.92 -0.29 -6.64
C GLY A 148 1.59 -0.40 -8.02
N ASP A 149 1.88 0.69 -8.73
CA ASP A 149 2.69 0.61 -9.96
C ASP A 149 4.11 0.11 -9.66
N VAL A 150 4.61 -0.79 -10.48
CA VAL A 150 6.03 -1.21 -10.49
C VAL A 150 6.72 -0.47 -11.62
N LEU A 151 7.70 0.38 -11.27
CA LEU A 151 8.33 1.33 -12.18
C LEU A 151 9.81 1.01 -12.40
N ASN A 152 10.25 1.16 -13.65
CA ASN A 152 11.65 1.19 -14.02
C ASN A 152 11.93 2.45 -14.86
N PHE A 153 12.65 3.38 -14.29
CA PHE A 153 12.94 4.66 -14.94
C PHE A 153 14.12 4.55 -15.90
N ARG A 154 13.93 5.04 -17.11
CA ARG A 154 15.00 5.21 -18.11
C ARG A 154 15.41 6.68 -18.12
N PHE A 155 16.68 6.93 -17.92
CA PHE A 155 17.25 8.27 -17.83
C PHE A 155 18.64 8.31 -18.48
N ASN A 156 19.05 9.51 -18.91
CA ASN A 156 20.41 9.79 -19.34
C ASN A 156 21.21 10.33 -18.13
N THR A 157 22.46 9.91 -18.01
CA THR A 157 23.45 10.43 -17.06
C THR A 157 24.19 11.62 -17.66
#